data_d6075249a84c51ee9b5b00fe58fe80bc
#
_entry.id   d6075249a84c51ee9b5b00fe58fe80bc
#
_cell.length_a   1.000
_cell.length_b   1.000
_cell.length_c   1.000
_cell.angle_alpha   90.00
_cell.angle_beta   90.00
_cell.angle_gamma   90.00
#
_symmetry.space_group_name_H-M   'P 1'
#
loop_
_entity.id
_entity.type
_entity.pdbx_description
1 polymer ?
#
loop_
_entity_poly.entity_id
_entity_poly.type
_entity_poly.pdbx_seq_one_letter_code
_entity_poly.pdbx_strand_id
1 'polypeptide(L)'
;IILKIFFLKKAEIQDAYENNAKETIALSFIKSSKSYVPDSYITLDDYYENFKRDYFTHIDFSDIYLQSSSFLNNRISHYIFENNNPKTSDTLKYRKHIDNVYAALYEVKVTIKIALLVQLWQQMVDFGLDATANYISNRYLLKLLDNHGNHTLAGIIKNFQNISLGSIAPDFSWQQNNEDTRSKITLRSLKVAKEYIIVFWSSSCSHCQEEMPKLRTFLRSKSEEKIQVIAVGLEETSFNWSNLILDYPNFIHVLGLGKWTNEIAIKYNVSGTP
;
A
#
# COMPACT_ATOMS: atom_id res chain seq x y z
N ILE A 1 35.05 -24.10 16.22
CA ILE A 1 34.68 -24.72 17.51
C ILE A 1 33.66 -23.85 18.25
N ILE A 2 33.87 -22.55 18.44
CA ILE A 2 32.97 -21.65 19.21
C ILE A 2 31.55 -21.60 18.60
N LEU A 3 31.44 -21.44 17.29
CA LEU A 3 30.14 -21.41 16.58
C LEU A 3 29.37 -22.73 16.77
N LYS A 4 30.02 -23.87 16.69
CA LYS A 4 29.36 -25.17 16.89
C LYS A 4 28.80 -25.31 18.31
N ILE A 5 29.55 -24.87 19.32
CA ILE A 5 29.09 -24.85 20.71
C ILE A 5 27.89 -23.91 20.86
N PHE A 6 27.94 -22.74 20.26
CA PHE A 6 26.83 -21.78 20.29
C PHE A 6 25.55 -22.37 19.70
N PHE A 7 25.63 -23.02 18.54
CA PHE A 7 24.46 -23.61 17.88
C PHE A 7 23.89 -24.81 18.65
N LEU A 8 24.75 -25.65 19.20
CA LEU A 8 24.34 -26.78 20.08
C LEU A 8 23.59 -26.25 21.31
N LYS A 9 24.14 -25.22 21.97
CA LYS A 9 23.49 -24.61 23.14
C LYS A 9 22.17 -23.95 22.80
N LYS A 10 22.04 -23.35 21.61
CA LYS A 10 20.78 -22.77 21.12
C LYS A 10 19.73 -23.86 20.93
N ALA A 11 20.09 -25.01 20.36
CA ALA A 11 19.18 -26.15 20.19
C ALA A 11 18.73 -26.73 21.54
N GLU A 12 19.66 -26.93 22.51
CA GLU A 12 19.34 -27.38 23.86
C GLU A 12 18.36 -26.44 24.58
N ILE A 13 18.58 -25.13 24.46
CA ILE A 13 17.68 -24.11 25.03
C ILE A 13 16.30 -24.20 24.39
N GLN A 14 16.22 -24.30 23.06
CA GLN A 14 14.97 -24.44 22.33
C GLN A 14 14.19 -25.67 22.81
N ASP A 15 14.86 -26.84 22.90
CA ASP A 15 14.25 -28.09 23.34
C ASP A 15 13.77 -28.00 24.81
N ALA A 16 14.52 -27.33 25.67
CA ALA A 16 14.13 -27.09 27.06
C ALA A 16 12.85 -26.23 27.14
N TYR A 17 12.77 -25.15 26.37
CA TYR A 17 11.58 -24.32 26.33
C TYR A 17 10.37 -25.08 25.76
N GLU A 18 10.53 -25.84 24.67
CA GLU A 18 9.46 -26.66 24.12
C GLU A 18 8.95 -27.70 25.12
N ASN A 19 9.87 -28.36 25.87
CA ASN A 19 9.52 -29.34 26.90
C ASN A 19 8.76 -28.71 28.08
N ASN A 20 9.19 -27.53 28.53
CA ASN A 20 8.55 -26.82 29.65
C ASN A 20 7.19 -26.21 29.26
N ALA A 21 6.97 -25.92 27.98
CA ALA A 21 5.75 -25.34 27.47
C ALA A 21 4.72 -26.38 27.02
N LYS A 22 5.00 -27.68 27.12
CA LYS A 22 4.03 -28.74 26.82
C LYS A 22 2.73 -28.48 27.55
N GLU A 23 1.61 -28.67 26.87
CA GLU A 23 0.26 -28.42 27.39
C GLU A 23 -0.11 -26.94 27.59
N THR A 24 0.71 -26.00 27.09
CA THR A 24 0.38 -24.57 27.11
C THR A 24 0.29 -23.98 25.71
N ILE A 25 -0.44 -22.85 25.57
CA ILE A 25 -0.50 -22.10 24.31
C ILE A 25 0.87 -21.55 23.90
N ALA A 26 1.79 -21.39 24.83
CA ALA A 26 3.15 -20.90 24.57
C ALA A 26 3.95 -21.85 23.66
N LEU A 27 3.62 -23.14 23.65
CA LEU A 27 4.32 -24.12 22.82
C LEU A 27 4.23 -23.77 21.33
N SER A 28 3.07 -23.32 20.85
CA SER A 28 2.87 -22.89 19.45
C SER A 28 3.83 -21.76 19.06
N PHE A 29 3.95 -20.75 19.91
CA PHE A 29 4.86 -19.60 19.69
C PHE A 29 6.32 -19.99 19.75
N ILE A 30 6.70 -20.82 20.73
CA ILE A 30 8.09 -21.28 20.92
C ILE A 30 8.53 -22.10 19.70
N LYS A 31 7.74 -23.08 19.26
CA LYS A 31 8.02 -23.87 18.06
C LYS A 31 8.14 -23.01 16.80
N SER A 32 7.21 -22.10 16.61
CA SER A 32 7.18 -21.20 15.44
C SER A 32 8.26 -20.11 15.48
N SER A 33 8.92 -19.91 16.62
CA SER A 33 10.08 -19.01 16.77
C SER A 33 11.41 -19.71 16.54
N LYS A 34 11.42 -21.03 16.29
CA LYS A 34 12.64 -21.79 16.05
C LYS A 34 13.42 -21.20 14.88
N SER A 35 14.71 -20.98 15.10
CA SER A 35 15.61 -20.43 14.09
C SER A 35 16.38 -21.53 13.39
N TYR A 36 16.76 -21.28 12.15
CA TYR A 36 17.69 -22.14 11.43
C TYR A 36 19.01 -22.32 12.23
N VAL A 37 19.47 -23.55 12.31
CA VAL A 37 20.74 -23.94 12.92
C VAL A 37 21.46 -24.86 11.93
N PRO A 38 22.65 -24.50 11.45
CA PRO A 38 23.40 -25.33 10.52
C PRO A 38 24.02 -26.54 11.22
N ASP A 39 24.00 -27.70 10.58
CA ASP A 39 24.57 -28.95 11.09
C ASP A 39 26.11 -28.96 11.04
N SER A 40 26.70 -28.15 10.16
CA SER A 40 28.14 -28.06 9.96
C SER A 40 28.57 -26.60 9.72
N TYR A 41 29.90 -26.38 9.64
CA TYR A 41 30.40 -25.06 9.23
C TYR A 41 29.97 -24.75 7.79
N ILE A 42 29.38 -23.57 7.60
CA ILE A 42 28.99 -23.02 6.32
C ILE A 42 29.46 -21.57 6.23
N THR A 43 29.52 -21.04 5.03
CA THR A 43 29.81 -19.61 4.80
C THR A 43 28.65 -18.73 5.30
N LEU A 44 28.92 -17.45 5.48
CA LEU A 44 27.87 -16.50 5.88
C LEU A 44 26.77 -16.39 4.81
N ASP A 45 27.14 -16.41 3.53
CA ASP A 45 26.19 -16.34 2.42
C ASP A 45 25.30 -17.60 2.39
N ASP A 46 25.90 -18.80 2.56
CA ASP A 46 25.13 -20.05 2.67
C ASP A 46 24.21 -20.06 3.90
N TYR A 47 24.66 -19.48 5.00
CA TYR A 47 23.83 -19.34 6.20
C TYR A 47 22.60 -18.49 5.92
N TYR A 48 22.76 -17.34 5.27
CA TYR A 48 21.63 -16.46 4.93
C TYR A 48 20.66 -17.10 3.93
N GLU A 49 21.17 -17.80 2.90
CA GLU A 49 20.31 -18.49 1.94
C GLU A 49 19.52 -19.64 2.60
N ASN A 50 20.17 -20.45 3.43
CA ASN A 50 19.50 -21.52 4.17
C ASN A 50 18.52 -20.98 5.21
N PHE A 51 18.89 -19.93 5.94
CA PHE A 51 18.01 -19.26 6.90
C PHE A 51 16.72 -18.75 6.22
N LYS A 52 16.85 -18.14 5.04
CA LYS A 52 15.69 -17.65 4.28
C LYS A 52 14.83 -18.79 3.74
N ARG A 53 15.46 -19.85 3.22
CA ARG A 53 14.74 -21.01 2.71
C ARG A 53 13.91 -21.69 3.81
N ASP A 54 14.48 -21.84 4.99
CA ASP A 54 13.91 -22.60 6.09
C ASP A 54 13.11 -21.74 7.09
N TYR A 55 12.97 -20.42 6.80
CA TYR A 55 12.37 -19.45 7.73
C TYR A 55 10.96 -19.79 8.20
N PHE A 56 10.14 -20.34 7.32
CA PHE A 56 8.75 -20.69 7.60
C PHE A 56 8.52 -22.17 7.95
N THR A 57 9.58 -22.99 7.94
CA THR A 57 9.47 -24.45 8.09
C THR A 57 8.82 -24.89 9.42
N HIS A 58 9.03 -24.11 10.48
CA HIS A 58 8.50 -24.43 11.82
C HIS A 58 7.23 -23.66 12.16
N ILE A 59 6.64 -22.92 11.22
CA ILE A 59 5.43 -22.15 11.44
C ILE A 59 4.23 -22.94 10.94
N ASP A 60 3.36 -23.33 11.87
CA ASP A 60 2.04 -23.86 11.51
C ASP A 60 1.06 -22.71 11.30
N PHE A 61 0.85 -22.33 10.05
CA PHE A 61 -0.10 -21.29 9.70
C PHE A 61 -1.57 -21.67 9.97
N SER A 62 -1.86 -22.93 10.30
CA SER A 62 -3.20 -23.40 10.68
C SER A 62 -3.46 -23.29 12.18
N ASP A 63 -2.44 -23.04 12.99
CA ASP A 63 -2.54 -22.92 14.45
C ASP A 63 -3.39 -21.70 14.84
N ILE A 64 -4.48 -21.95 15.57
CA ILE A 64 -5.46 -20.93 15.95
C ILE A 64 -4.88 -19.86 16.88
N TYR A 65 -3.92 -20.20 17.75
CA TYR A 65 -3.29 -19.24 18.65
C TYR A 65 -2.38 -18.27 17.91
N LEU A 66 -1.65 -18.77 16.90
CA LEU A 66 -0.84 -17.93 16.03
C LEU A 66 -1.72 -17.01 15.17
N GLN A 67 -2.82 -17.54 14.63
CA GLN A 67 -3.78 -16.76 13.83
C GLN A 67 -4.50 -15.68 14.65
N SER A 68 -4.77 -15.94 15.93
CA SER A 68 -5.47 -15.02 16.83
C SER A 68 -4.58 -13.93 17.43
N SER A 69 -3.33 -13.87 16.99
CA SER A 69 -2.32 -12.92 17.47
C SER A 69 -1.65 -12.18 16.31
N SER A 70 -0.81 -11.20 16.60
CA SER A 70 0.03 -10.53 15.60
C SER A 70 1.24 -11.36 15.15
N PHE A 71 1.45 -12.57 15.69
CA PHE A 71 2.66 -13.35 15.48
C PHE A 71 2.96 -13.62 14.01
N LEU A 72 1.98 -14.16 13.27
CA LEU A 72 2.17 -14.48 11.85
C LEU A 72 2.51 -13.25 11.01
N ASN A 73 1.81 -12.14 11.26
CA ASN A 73 2.08 -10.89 10.57
C ASN A 73 3.48 -10.35 10.89
N ASN A 74 3.88 -10.38 12.16
CA ASN A 74 5.21 -9.97 12.58
C ASN A 74 6.31 -10.84 11.96
N ARG A 75 6.09 -12.15 11.86
CA ARG A 75 7.03 -13.09 11.22
C ARG A 75 7.17 -12.82 9.72
N ILE A 76 6.07 -12.56 9.04
CA ILE A 76 6.08 -12.19 7.61
C ILE A 76 6.79 -10.85 7.41
N SER A 77 6.47 -9.84 8.22
CA SER A 77 7.10 -8.52 8.15
C SER A 77 8.61 -8.61 8.39
N HIS A 78 9.04 -9.32 9.43
CA HIS A 78 10.45 -9.56 9.71
C HIS A 78 11.16 -10.24 8.52
N TYR A 79 10.54 -11.26 7.91
CA TYR A 79 11.09 -11.92 6.73
C TYR A 79 11.26 -10.96 5.55
N ILE A 80 10.29 -10.11 5.31
CA ILE A 80 10.28 -9.17 4.18
C ILE A 80 11.30 -8.03 4.41
N PHE A 81 11.33 -7.43 5.60
CA PHE A 81 12.02 -6.15 5.81
C PHE A 81 13.39 -6.27 6.46
N GLU A 82 13.62 -7.21 7.37
CA GLU A 82 14.86 -7.24 8.16
C GLU A 82 15.99 -8.08 7.55
N ASN A 83 15.68 -9.07 6.72
CA ASN A 83 16.68 -9.99 6.16
C ASN A 83 17.20 -9.57 4.78
N ASN A 84 17.61 -8.36 4.66
CA ASN A 84 17.90 -7.76 3.36
C ASN A 84 19.40 -7.57 3.08
N ASN A 85 19.85 -8.07 1.91
CA ASN A 85 21.16 -7.72 1.36
C ASN A 85 21.14 -6.27 0.85
N PRO A 86 21.95 -5.34 1.39
CA PRO A 86 21.93 -3.94 0.99
C PRO A 86 22.32 -3.66 -0.46
N LYS A 87 22.79 -4.67 -1.19
CA LYS A 87 23.25 -4.54 -2.59
C LYS A 87 22.15 -4.74 -3.64
N THR A 88 20.95 -5.13 -3.25
CA THR A 88 19.86 -5.42 -4.21
C THR A 88 18.86 -4.26 -4.25
N SER A 89 18.36 -3.89 -5.44
CA SER A 89 17.31 -2.88 -5.55
C SER A 89 16.06 -3.31 -4.77
N ASP A 90 15.49 -2.41 -3.97
CA ASP A 90 14.40 -2.72 -3.04
C ASP A 90 13.21 -3.41 -3.70
N THR A 91 12.82 -2.99 -4.90
CA THR A 91 11.64 -3.54 -5.58
C THR A 91 11.79 -5.02 -5.97
N LEU A 92 12.94 -5.43 -6.52
CA LEU A 92 13.16 -6.82 -6.93
C LEU A 92 13.31 -7.76 -5.73
N LYS A 93 13.94 -7.28 -4.68
CA LYS A 93 14.15 -7.96 -3.43
C LYS A 93 12.83 -8.30 -2.74
N TYR A 94 11.94 -7.31 -2.56
CA TYR A 94 10.64 -7.53 -1.96
C TYR A 94 9.80 -8.52 -2.77
N ARG A 95 9.82 -8.47 -4.10
CA ARG A 95 9.07 -9.41 -4.94
C ARG A 95 9.46 -10.85 -4.67
N LYS A 96 10.77 -11.17 -4.65
CA LYS A 96 11.26 -12.52 -4.35
C LYS A 96 10.81 -13.00 -2.96
N HIS A 97 10.88 -12.12 -1.94
CA HIS A 97 10.44 -12.46 -0.59
C HIS A 97 8.93 -12.68 -0.52
N ILE A 98 8.13 -11.86 -1.21
CA ILE A 98 6.68 -12.01 -1.32
C ILE A 98 6.32 -13.35 -1.97
N ASP A 99 7.01 -13.74 -3.05
CA ASP A 99 6.82 -15.03 -3.72
C ASP A 99 7.10 -16.20 -2.76
N ASN A 100 8.14 -16.11 -1.94
CA ASN A 100 8.47 -17.11 -0.93
C ASN A 100 7.41 -17.17 0.19
N VAL A 101 6.91 -16.01 0.66
CA VAL A 101 5.78 -15.96 1.60
C VAL A 101 4.56 -16.64 1.01
N TYR A 102 4.21 -16.31 -0.24
CA TYR A 102 3.07 -16.93 -0.90
C TYR A 102 3.23 -18.44 -1.05
N ALA A 103 4.42 -18.92 -1.38
CA ALA A 103 4.74 -20.35 -1.46
C ALA A 103 4.60 -21.04 -0.09
N ALA A 104 5.06 -20.41 1.00
CA ALA A 104 4.88 -20.93 2.35
C ALA A 104 3.39 -21.03 2.78
N LEU A 105 2.54 -20.20 2.17
CA LEU A 105 1.10 -20.22 2.40
C LEU A 105 0.34 -21.22 1.49
N TYR A 106 1.02 -22.10 0.73
CA TYR A 106 0.37 -22.92 -0.30
C TYR A 106 -0.79 -23.76 0.25
N GLU A 107 -0.58 -24.49 1.33
CA GLU A 107 -1.59 -25.39 1.95
C GLU A 107 -2.47 -24.69 2.99
N VAL A 108 -2.25 -23.40 3.23
CA VAL A 108 -2.99 -22.64 4.24
C VAL A 108 -4.41 -22.36 3.74
N LYS A 109 -5.38 -22.43 4.65
CA LYS A 109 -6.78 -22.09 4.37
C LYS A 109 -6.87 -20.72 3.69
N VAL A 110 -7.63 -20.65 2.60
CA VAL A 110 -7.70 -19.45 1.73
C VAL A 110 -8.07 -18.16 2.48
N THR A 111 -8.96 -18.26 3.47
CA THR A 111 -9.37 -17.11 4.29
C THR A 111 -8.20 -16.51 5.07
N ILE A 112 -7.34 -17.35 5.65
CA ILE A 112 -6.14 -16.95 6.36
C ILE A 112 -5.10 -16.40 5.38
N LYS A 113 -4.90 -17.08 4.26
CA LYS A 113 -4.02 -16.62 3.18
C LYS A 113 -4.37 -15.21 2.72
N ILE A 114 -5.66 -14.95 2.46
CA ILE A 114 -6.15 -13.62 2.08
C ILE A 114 -5.85 -12.60 3.20
N ALA A 115 -6.16 -12.92 4.45
CA ALA A 115 -5.95 -12.02 5.58
C ALA A 115 -4.46 -11.60 5.71
N LEU A 116 -3.54 -12.56 5.65
CA LEU A 116 -2.10 -12.31 5.76
C LEU A 116 -1.57 -11.49 4.56
N LEU A 117 -2.04 -11.80 3.35
CA LEU A 117 -1.63 -11.05 2.15
C LEU A 117 -2.20 -9.63 2.12
N VAL A 118 -3.43 -9.42 2.61
CA VAL A 118 -4.03 -8.09 2.74
C VAL A 118 -3.26 -7.24 3.74
N GLN A 119 -2.87 -7.80 4.87
CA GLN A 119 -2.05 -7.08 5.84
C GLN A 119 -0.66 -6.73 5.29
N LEU A 120 -0.03 -7.64 4.57
CA LEU A 120 1.24 -7.37 3.90
C LEU A 120 1.08 -6.28 2.84
N TRP A 121 0.00 -6.34 2.05
CA TRP A 121 -0.33 -5.30 1.07
C TRP A 121 -0.52 -3.93 1.74
N GLN A 122 -1.27 -3.86 2.84
CA GLN A 122 -1.46 -2.62 3.58
C GLN A 122 -0.15 -2.05 4.11
N GLN A 123 0.73 -2.88 4.64
CA GLN A 123 2.07 -2.43 5.08
C GLN A 123 2.88 -1.81 3.94
N MET A 124 2.81 -2.40 2.73
CA MET A 124 3.49 -1.80 1.56
C MET A 124 2.91 -0.43 1.21
N VAL A 125 1.58 -0.28 1.29
CA VAL A 125 0.90 1.01 1.09
C VAL A 125 1.34 2.03 2.15
N ASP A 126 1.33 1.65 3.42
CA ASP A 126 1.70 2.52 4.55
C ASP A 126 3.16 3.00 4.48
N PHE A 127 4.04 2.19 3.89
CA PHE A 127 5.45 2.55 3.64
C PHE A 127 5.68 3.28 2.31
N GLY A 128 4.64 3.59 1.54
CA GLY A 128 4.76 4.22 0.22
C GLY A 128 5.42 3.34 -0.85
N LEU A 129 5.40 2.03 -0.66
CA LEU A 129 5.96 1.04 -1.59
C LEU A 129 4.91 0.59 -2.63
N ASP A 130 4.29 1.56 -3.32
CA ASP A 130 3.17 1.34 -4.23
C ASP A 130 3.42 0.27 -5.28
N ALA A 131 4.59 0.26 -5.90
CA ALA A 131 4.95 -0.75 -6.90
C ALA A 131 4.97 -2.17 -6.32
N THR A 132 5.32 -2.32 -5.06
CA THR A 132 5.33 -3.60 -4.35
C THR A 132 3.93 -3.99 -3.91
N ALA A 133 3.13 -3.05 -3.41
CA ALA A 133 1.71 -3.26 -3.12
C ALA A 133 0.95 -3.71 -4.38
N ASN A 134 1.19 -3.06 -5.52
CA ASN A 134 0.62 -3.44 -6.81
C ASN A 134 1.09 -4.82 -7.29
N TYR A 135 2.32 -5.21 -6.98
CA TYR A 135 2.81 -6.57 -7.27
C TYR A 135 2.01 -7.63 -6.49
N ILE A 136 1.81 -7.45 -5.18
CA ILE A 136 0.99 -8.36 -4.35
C ILE A 136 -0.43 -8.43 -4.91
N SER A 137 -1.02 -7.29 -5.23
CA SER A 137 -2.38 -7.20 -5.76
C SER A 137 -2.56 -8.00 -7.05
N ASN A 138 -1.73 -7.69 -8.05
CA ASN A 138 -1.86 -8.27 -9.39
C ASN A 138 -1.48 -9.76 -9.42
N ARG A 139 -0.45 -10.13 -8.68
CA ARG A 139 0.09 -11.49 -8.70
C ARG A 139 -0.78 -12.47 -7.92
N TYR A 140 -1.36 -12.02 -6.81
CA TYR A 140 -1.95 -12.91 -5.82
C TYR A 140 -3.36 -12.50 -5.37
N LEU A 141 -3.53 -11.27 -4.85
CA LEU A 141 -4.72 -10.91 -4.10
C LEU A 141 -5.98 -10.83 -4.95
N LEU A 142 -5.95 -10.12 -6.08
CA LEU A 142 -7.15 -9.86 -6.87
C LEU A 142 -7.79 -11.15 -7.34
N LYS A 143 -7.00 -12.11 -7.81
CA LYS A 143 -7.51 -13.44 -8.23
C LYS A 143 -8.12 -14.21 -7.06
N LEU A 144 -7.49 -14.17 -5.87
CA LEU A 144 -8.02 -14.83 -4.68
C LEU A 144 -9.34 -14.21 -4.24
N LEU A 145 -9.43 -12.88 -4.23
CA LEU A 145 -10.63 -12.13 -3.82
C LEU A 145 -11.80 -12.35 -4.79
N ASP A 146 -11.55 -12.26 -6.10
CA ASP A 146 -12.57 -12.49 -7.12
C ASP A 146 -13.11 -13.92 -7.06
N ASN A 147 -12.25 -14.93 -6.89
CA ASN A 147 -12.66 -16.33 -6.78
C ASN A 147 -13.46 -16.65 -5.50
N HIS A 148 -13.37 -15.83 -4.47
CA HIS A 148 -14.05 -16.03 -3.17
C HIS A 148 -15.13 -14.98 -2.89
N GLY A 149 -15.56 -14.23 -3.91
CA GLY A 149 -16.68 -13.29 -3.81
C GLY A 149 -16.42 -12.05 -2.96
N ASN A 150 -15.16 -11.72 -2.65
CA ASN A 150 -14.83 -10.52 -1.87
C ASN A 150 -14.64 -9.30 -2.78
N HIS A 151 -15.71 -8.92 -3.48
CA HIS A 151 -15.68 -7.84 -4.47
C HIS A 151 -15.44 -6.47 -3.86
N THR A 152 -15.87 -6.24 -2.62
CA THR A 152 -15.64 -4.95 -1.92
C THR A 152 -14.16 -4.69 -1.73
N LEU A 153 -13.42 -5.65 -1.18
CA LEU A 153 -11.98 -5.50 -0.97
C LEU A 153 -11.21 -5.46 -2.29
N ALA A 154 -11.63 -6.27 -3.28
CA ALA A 154 -11.06 -6.17 -4.62
C ALA A 154 -11.25 -4.78 -5.24
N GLY A 155 -12.39 -4.14 -5.02
CA GLY A 155 -12.68 -2.76 -5.43
C GLY A 155 -11.74 -1.75 -4.77
N ILE A 156 -11.52 -1.84 -3.46
CA ILE A 156 -10.59 -0.99 -2.70
C ILE A 156 -9.17 -1.10 -3.27
N ILE A 157 -8.69 -2.32 -3.50
CA ILE A 157 -7.36 -2.57 -4.05
C ILE A 157 -7.23 -2.01 -5.47
N LYS A 158 -8.24 -2.22 -6.33
CA LYS A 158 -8.26 -1.67 -7.69
C LYS A 158 -8.26 -0.12 -7.69
N ASN A 159 -9.01 0.49 -6.78
CA ASN A 159 -9.00 1.95 -6.61
C ASN A 159 -7.62 2.46 -6.20
N PHE A 160 -6.95 1.82 -5.25
CA PHE A 160 -5.57 2.15 -4.89
C PHE A 160 -4.64 2.05 -6.11
N GLN A 161 -4.73 0.97 -6.90
CA GLN A 161 -3.91 0.81 -8.10
C GLN A 161 -4.07 1.95 -9.09
N ASN A 162 -5.29 2.47 -9.24
CA ASN A 162 -5.59 3.56 -10.18
C ASN A 162 -4.95 4.89 -9.80
N ILE A 163 -4.65 5.11 -8.51
CA ILE A 163 -4.09 6.37 -7.98
C ILE A 163 -2.66 6.21 -7.47
N SER A 164 -2.10 5.01 -7.48
CA SER A 164 -0.74 4.74 -7.02
C SER A 164 0.31 5.40 -7.93
N LEU A 165 1.47 5.69 -7.36
CA LEU A 165 2.56 6.36 -8.07
C LEU A 165 2.96 5.61 -9.36
N GLY A 166 3.01 6.34 -10.47
CA GLY A 166 3.30 5.78 -11.80
C GLY A 166 2.09 5.21 -12.53
N SER A 167 0.89 5.22 -11.92
CA SER A 167 -0.35 4.85 -12.60
C SER A 167 -0.87 5.96 -13.50
N ILE A 168 -1.67 5.57 -14.49
CA ILE A 168 -2.39 6.55 -15.31
C ILE A 168 -3.54 7.10 -14.49
N ALA A 169 -3.52 8.42 -14.23
CA ALA A 169 -4.57 9.11 -13.47
C ALA A 169 -5.98 8.81 -14.01
N PRO A 170 -6.97 8.54 -13.14
CA PRO A 170 -8.35 8.32 -13.57
C PRO A 170 -8.89 9.51 -14.37
N ASP A 171 -9.48 9.23 -15.53
CA ASP A 171 -10.07 10.27 -16.35
C ASP A 171 -11.41 10.74 -15.78
N PHE A 172 -11.66 12.03 -15.87
CA PHE A 172 -12.95 12.65 -15.54
C PHE A 172 -13.24 13.80 -16.48
N SER A 173 -14.49 14.24 -16.49
CA SER A 173 -14.93 15.30 -17.41
C SER A 173 -15.74 16.35 -16.68
N TRP A 174 -15.67 17.56 -17.20
CA TRP A 174 -16.48 18.70 -16.75
C TRP A 174 -16.99 19.51 -17.93
N GLN A 175 -17.97 20.35 -17.68
CA GLN A 175 -18.47 21.30 -18.68
C GLN A 175 -17.69 22.60 -18.56
N GLN A 176 -17.18 23.09 -19.67
CA GLN A 176 -16.64 24.44 -19.78
C GLN A 176 -17.70 25.30 -20.45
N ASN A 177 -18.16 26.32 -19.74
CA ASN A 177 -19.07 27.31 -20.31
C ASN A 177 -18.24 28.35 -21.08
N ASN A 178 -18.08 28.19 -22.37
CA ASN A 178 -17.67 29.28 -23.26
C ASN A 178 -18.92 29.95 -23.76
N GLU A 179 -18.84 31.28 -24.05
CA GLU A 179 -20.01 32.11 -24.38
C GLU A 179 -20.93 31.53 -25.48
N ASP A 180 -20.40 30.67 -26.38
CA ASP A 180 -21.16 30.11 -27.51
C ASP A 180 -21.34 28.58 -27.52
N THR A 181 -20.63 27.83 -26.69
CA THR A 181 -20.70 26.34 -26.72
C THR A 181 -20.47 25.71 -25.37
N ARG A 182 -21.38 24.81 -24.97
CA ARG A 182 -21.14 23.87 -23.85
C ARG A 182 -20.29 22.70 -24.34
N SER A 183 -18.99 22.77 -24.18
CA SER A 183 -18.11 21.66 -24.52
C SER A 183 -17.76 20.82 -23.28
N LYS A 184 -17.84 19.51 -23.45
CA LYS A 184 -17.39 18.58 -22.43
C LYS A 184 -15.89 18.35 -22.61
N ILE A 185 -15.09 18.77 -21.60
CA ILE A 185 -13.64 18.57 -21.57
C ILE A 185 -13.34 17.37 -20.68
N THR A 186 -12.32 16.58 -21.02
CA THR A 186 -11.81 15.51 -20.18
C THR A 186 -10.40 15.82 -19.71
N LEU A 187 -9.99 15.28 -18.57
CA LEU A 187 -8.62 15.41 -18.07
C LEU A 187 -7.59 14.99 -19.14
N ARG A 188 -7.85 13.88 -19.83
CA ARG A 188 -6.97 13.37 -20.89
C ARG A 188 -6.90 14.23 -22.13
N SER A 189 -7.92 15.04 -22.38
CA SER A 189 -7.95 15.94 -23.54
C SER A 189 -7.13 17.21 -23.33
N LEU A 190 -6.72 17.50 -22.10
CA LEU A 190 -5.93 18.70 -21.79
C LEU A 190 -4.52 18.61 -22.39
N LYS A 191 -4.10 19.71 -23.02
CA LYS A 191 -2.76 19.87 -23.61
C LYS A 191 -2.18 21.26 -23.30
N VAL A 192 -2.70 21.91 -22.27
CA VAL A 192 -2.31 23.29 -21.93
C VAL A 192 -1.01 23.37 -21.12
N ALA A 193 -0.60 22.23 -20.51
CA ALA A 193 0.64 22.16 -19.71
C ALA A 193 1.29 20.78 -19.86
N LYS A 194 2.56 20.68 -19.38
CA LYS A 194 3.28 19.38 -19.32
C LYS A 194 2.94 18.61 -18.06
N GLU A 195 2.66 19.32 -16.99
CA GLU A 195 2.37 18.76 -15.68
C GLU A 195 1.06 19.35 -15.15
N TYR A 196 0.30 18.53 -14.45
CA TYR A 196 -0.98 18.92 -13.86
C TYR A 196 -0.98 18.61 -12.37
N ILE A 197 -1.43 19.57 -11.57
CA ILE A 197 -1.74 19.38 -10.15
C ILE A 197 -3.25 19.33 -10.02
N ILE A 198 -3.79 18.20 -9.56
CA ILE A 198 -5.21 18.10 -9.21
C ILE A 198 -5.31 18.33 -7.71
N VAL A 199 -6.03 19.38 -7.31
CA VAL A 199 -6.30 19.70 -5.91
C VAL A 199 -7.79 19.54 -5.62
N PHE A 200 -8.10 18.79 -4.57
CA PHE A 200 -9.46 18.63 -4.07
C PHE A 200 -9.66 19.57 -2.88
N TRP A 201 -10.60 20.47 -2.96
CA TRP A 201 -10.84 21.48 -1.95
C TRP A 201 -12.33 21.76 -1.73
N SER A 202 -12.69 22.51 -0.70
CA SER A 202 -14.05 22.99 -0.50
C SER A 202 -14.05 24.44 -0.04
N SER A 203 -15.01 25.21 -0.55
CA SER A 203 -15.23 26.60 -0.15
C SER A 203 -15.61 26.75 1.34
N SER A 204 -16.12 25.71 1.96
CA SER A 204 -16.48 25.67 3.39
C SER A 204 -15.37 25.13 4.30
N CYS A 205 -14.23 24.71 3.74
CA CYS A 205 -13.10 24.19 4.49
C CYS A 205 -12.11 25.31 4.83
N SER A 206 -11.98 25.66 6.11
CA SER A 206 -11.07 26.72 6.56
C SER A 206 -9.61 26.45 6.21
N HIS A 207 -9.18 25.20 6.36
CA HIS A 207 -7.81 24.80 6.03
C HIS A 207 -7.53 24.93 4.52
N CYS A 208 -8.49 24.59 3.68
CA CYS A 208 -8.38 24.81 2.24
C CYS A 208 -8.19 26.30 1.90
N GLN A 209 -8.90 27.19 2.60
CA GLN A 209 -8.79 28.65 2.39
C GLN A 209 -7.39 29.18 2.80
N GLU A 210 -6.69 28.50 3.68
CA GLU A 210 -5.30 28.80 4.05
C GLU A 210 -4.29 28.24 3.04
N GLU A 211 -4.51 27.04 2.52
CA GLU A 211 -3.57 26.35 1.64
C GLU A 211 -3.66 26.79 0.17
N MET A 212 -4.85 27.10 -0.33
CA MET A 212 -5.03 27.51 -1.74
C MET A 212 -4.22 28.79 -2.11
N PRO A 213 -4.15 29.83 -1.26
CA PRO A 213 -3.27 30.98 -1.52
C PRO A 213 -1.78 30.61 -1.55
N LYS A 214 -1.34 29.66 -0.72
CA LYS A 214 0.05 29.17 -0.71
C LYS A 214 0.37 28.46 -2.03
N LEU A 215 -0.53 27.60 -2.51
CA LEU A 215 -0.41 26.93 -3.81
C LEU A 215 -0.32 27.98 -4.95
N ARG A 216 -1.18 28.99 -4.95
CA ARG A 216 -1.12 30.07 -5.92
C ARG A 216 0.24 30.80 -5.90
N THR A 217 0.76 31.07 -4.71
CA THR A 217 2.07 31.74 -4.54
C THR A 217 3.21 30.87 -5.05
N PHE A 218 3.19 29.59 -4.75
CA PHE A 218 4.15 28.62 -5.27
C PHE A 218 4.18 28.59 -6.80
N LEU A 219 3.02 28.58 -7.45
CA LEU A 219 2.91 28.53 -8.91
C LEU A 219 3.42 29.80 -9.60
N ARG A 220 3.33 30.97 -8.95
CA ARG A 220 3.89 32.23 -9.49
C ARG A 220 5.40 32.14 -9.75
N SER A 221 6.12 31.28 -9.02
CA SER A 221 7.56 31.02 -9.23
C SER A 221 7.82 30.00 -10.34
N LYS A 222 6.78 29.39 -10.92
CA LYS A 222 6.86 28.38 -11.97
C LYS A 222 6.29 28.90 -13.29
N SER A 223 6.84 28.44 -14.40
CA SER A 223 6.30 28.77 -15.72
C SER A 223 4.93 28.13 -15.90
N GLU A 224 3.91 28.91 -16.25
CA GLU A 224 2.54 28.43 -16.50
C GLU A 224 2.49 27.37 -17.61
N GLU A 225 3.41 27.42 -18.57
CA GLU A 225 3.52 26.42 -19.63
C GLU A 225 3.92 25.03 -19.14
N LYS A 226 4.44 24.91 -17.89
CA LYS A 226 4.91 23.64 -17.32
C LYS A 226 3.90 23.01 -16.40
N ILE A 227 3.20 23.78 -15.57
CA ILE A 227 2.30 23.28 -14.52
C ILE A 227 0.96 23.99 -14.62
N GLN A 228 -0.12 23.22 -14.68
CA GLN A 228 -1.50 23.69 -14.62
C GLN A 228 -2.22 23.09 -13.42
N VAL A 229 -2.92 23.91 -12.63
CA VAL A 229 -3.77 23.41 -11.55
C VAL A 229 -5.18 23.15 -12.04
N ILE A 230 -5.73 22.01 -11.64
CA ILE A 230 -7.13 21.63 -11.78
C ILE A 230 -7.71 21.58 -10.37
N ALA A 231 -8.49 22.58 -10.01
CA ALA A 231 -9.08 22.70 -8.68
C ALA A 231 -10.50 22.09 -8.69
N VAL A 232 -10.64 20.90 -8.12
CA VAL A 232 -11.92 20.20 -7.97
C VAL A 232 -12.57 20.64 -6.67
N GLY A 233 -13.61 21.46 -6.77
CA GLY A 233 -14.39 21.92 -5.61
C GLY A 233 -15.40 20.86 -5.18
N LEU A 234 -15.23 20.26 -4.00
CA LEU A 234 -16.15 19.28 -3.42
C LEU A 234 -17.21 20.00 -2.57
N GLU A 235 -18.33 20.29 -3.20
CA GLU A 235 -19.35 21.19 -2.65
C GLU A 235 -20.72 20.54 -2.53
N GLU A 236 -21.57 21.06 -1.66
CA GLU A 236 -23.01 20.75 -1.66
C GLU A 236 -23.77 21.66 -2.62
N THR A 237 -23.36 22.93 -2.66
CA THR A 237 -23.94 23.95 -3.57
C THR A 237 -22.81 24.76 -4.19
N SER A 238 -23.09 25.38 -5.33
CA SER A 238 -22.12 26.23 -6.04
C SER A 238 -21.93 27.63 -5.45
N PHE A 239 -22.76 28.06 -4.50
CA PHE A 239 -22.91 29.47 -4.12
C PHE A 239 -21.59 30.11 -3.64
N ASN A 240 -20.98 29.59 -2.56
CA ASN A 240 -19.71 30.13 -2.05
C ASN A 240 -18.54 29.87 -2.99
N TRP A 241 -18.52 28.68 -3.59
CA TRP A 241 -17.48 28.26 -4.51
C TRP A 241 -17.36 29.21 -5.70
N SER A 242 -18.48 29.65 -6.32
CA SER A 242 -18.49 30.55 -7.48
C SER A 242 -17.82 31.91 -7.22
N ASN A 243 -17.83 32.37 -5.97
CA ASN A 243 -17.16 33.61 -5.58
C ASN A 243 -15.67 33.38 -5.33
N LEU A 244 -15.31 32.30 -4.62
CA LEU A 244 -13.92 32.05 -4.23
C LEU A 244 -13.01 31.66 -5.41
N ILE A 245 -13.55 31.04 -6.47
CA ILE A 245 -12.77 30.70 -7.64
C ILE A 245 -12.22 31.94 -8.38
N LEU A 246 -12.84 33.09 -8.22
CA LEU A 246 -12.39 34.35 -8.83
C LEU A 246 -11.02 34.80 -8.33
N ASP A 247 -10.62 34.35 -7.14
CA ASP A 247 -9.28 34.61 -6.58
C ASP A 247 -8.18 33.78 -7.27
N TYR A 248 -8.57 32.77 -8.07
CA TYR A 248 -7.64 31.82 -8.72
C TYR A 248 -7.88 31.73 -10.24
N PRO A 249 -7.79 32.85 -10.99
CA PRO A 249 -8.18 32.90 -12.40
C PRO A 249 -7.34 32.01 -13.33
N ASN A 250 -6.14 31.63 -12.88
CA ASN A 250 -5.22 30.76 -13.64
C ASN A 250 -5.43 29.26 -13.39
N PHE A 251 -6.42 28.88 -12.53
CA PHE A 251 -6.74 27.50 -12.29
C PHE A 251 -7.88 27.04 -13.20
N ILE A 252 -7.89 25.78 -13.57
CA ILE A 252 -9.05 25.14 -14.15
C ILE A 252 -9.97 24.72 -13.00
N HIS A 253 -11.18 25.27 -12.97
CA HIS A 253 -12.13 25.01 -11.91
C HIS A 253 -13.13 23.95 -12.32
N VAL A 254 -13.27 22.90 -11.50
CA VAL A 254 -14.22 21.81 -11.69
C VAL A 254 -15.13 21.76 -10.48
N LEU A 255 -16.45 21.88 -10.68
CA LEU A 255 -17.42 21.76 -9.59
C LEU A 255 -17.82 20.29 -9.42
N GLY A 256 -17.53 19.74 -8.24
CA GLY A 256 -17.90 18.40 -7.80
C GLY A 256 -19.02 18.47 -6.75
N LEU A 257 -20.27 18.49 -7.18
CA LEU A 257 -21.42 18.45 -6.27
C LEU A 257 -21.54 17.07 -5.59
N GLY A 258 -22.05 17.06 -4.36
CA GLY A 258 -22.21 15.86 -3.56
C GLY A 258 -20.99 15.53 -2.69
N LYS A 259 -20.02 16.44 -2.58
CA LYS A 259 -18.81 16.27 -1.73
C LYS A 259 -18.12 14.91 -1.94
N TRP A 260 -18.05 14.09 -0.88
CA TRP A 260 -17.37 12.80 -0.89
C TRP A 260 -18.07 11.74 -1.76
N THR A 261 -19.35 11.94 -2.11
CA THR A 261 -20.10 11.05 -3.01
C THR A 261 -19.96 11.44 -4.48
N ASN A 262 -19.24 12.51 -4.77
CA ASN A 262 -18.93 12.91 -6.13
C ASN A 262 -18.08 11.85 -6.84
N GLU A 263 -18.41 11.55 -8.09
CA GLU A 263 -17.72 10.51 -8.87
C GLU A 263 -16.20 10.74 -8.99
N ILE A 264 -15.76 12.01 -9.07
CA ILE A 264 -14.33 12.33 -9.17
C ILE A 264 -13.65 12.03 -7.84
N ALA A 265 -14.27 12.44 -6.71
CA ALA A 265 -13.76 12.15 -5.38
C ALA A 265 -13.62 10.64 -5.14
N ILE A 266 -14.64 9.86 -5.53
CA ILE A 266 -14.62 8.40 -5.42
C ILE A 266 -13.50 7.80 -6.29
N LYS A 267 -13.35 8.22 -7.55
CA LYS A 267 -12.32 7.72 -8.47
C LYS A 267 -10.90 7.98 -7.96
N TYR A 268 -10.68 9.07 -7.26
CA TYR A 268 -9.39 9.47 -6.70
C TYR A 268 -9.24 9.07 -5.22
N ASN A 269 -10.20 8.31 -4.67
CA ASN A 269 -10.23 7.86 -3.27
C ASN A 269 -10.02 9.01 -2.28
N VAL A 270 -10.64 10.16 -2.54
CA VAL A 270 -10.50 11.37 -1.73
C VAL A 270 -11.37 11.24 -0.48
N SER A 271 -10.74 11.25 0.69
CA SER A 271 -11.39 11.17 2.00
C SER A 271 -11.22 12.44 2.85
N GLY A 272 -10.43 13.40 2.38
CA GLY A 272 -10.19 14.69 3.02
C GLY A 272 -9.81 15.75 2.00
N THR A 273 -9.95 17.01 2.37
CA THR A 273 -9.47 18.17 1.60
C THR A 273 -8.28 18.80 2.31
N PRO A 274 -7.39 19.48 1.56
CA PRO A 274 -6.12 19.98 2.06
C PRO A 274 -6.27 20.81 3.33
#